data_98a4d72ff42e42fd3d957f7c3b4a2caf
#
_entry.id   98a4d72ff42e42fd3d957f7c3b4a2caf
#
_cell.length_a   1.000
_cell.length_b   1.000
_cell.length_c   1.000
_cell.angle_alpha   90.00
_cell.angle_beta   90.00
_cell.angle_gamma   90.00
#
_symmetry.space_group_name_H-M   'P 1'
#
loop_
_entity.id
_entity.type
_entity.pdbx_description
1 polymer ?
#
loop_
_entity_poly.entity_id
_entity_poly.type
_entity_poly.pdbx_seq_one_letter_code
_entity_poly.pdbx_strand_id
1 'polypeptide(L)'
;MIFAPKYTSNFLWQAFLEELLRQLRAAAEPTRLRIIALCGHAELSVGDFVAILGQSQPRVSRHLKLLVDAGLLIRNKEGSRAYYRLLESDKNAQLSQVLNDLMDESDPVLVLDLSRLGIIRSERARFADNYFDEFAGEQSRLSQISADEELISQLLLQYVQQENIGELLDVGTGNGRMLLLLGSKIEKAIGIDNSREMLAIARTNLEQADLKNCQVRIGDMYRLPFAENRFGLITINSLLRYAEKPKDVLTEATRVLKPGGILFIVDFSDHGLTELRDEYGHRWLGFSKDEMLDMLDGDTITIESTNFFKGEVLTVCVWKGQKVENG
;
A
#
# COMPACT_ATOMS: atom_id res chain seq x y z
N MET A 1 -41.96 -34.33 5.35
CA MET A 1 -42.02 -33.38 6.50
C MET A 1 -40.60 -33.30 7.03
N ILE A 2 -39.81 -32.33 6.52
CA ILE A 2 -38.38 -32.17 6.86
C ILE A 2 -38.29 -30.99 7.81
N PHE A 3 -38.01 -31.27 9.07
CA PHE A 3 -37.71 -30.25 10.08
C PHE A 3 -36.35 -29.62 9.78
N ALA A 4 -36.33 -28.41 9.27
CA ALA A 4 -35.14 -27.58 9.27
C ALA A 4 -34.84 -27.08 10.70
N PRO A 5 -33.57 -27.04 11.14
CA PRO A 5 -33.24 -26.69 12.51
C PRO A 5 -33.45 -25.17 12.73
N LYS A 6 -34.50 -24.80 13.46
CA LYS A 6 -34.83 -23.42 13.88
C LYS A 6 -33.82 -22.80 14.86
N TYR A 7 -32.79 -23.51 15.28
CA TYR A 7 -31.88 -23.05 16.35
C TYR A 7 -30.62 -22.34 15.86
N THR A 8 -30.21 -22.55 14.61
CA THR A 8 -29.00 -21.89 14.07
C THR A 8 -29.23 -20.44 13.68
N SER A 9 -30.44 -20.07 13.27
CA SER A 9 -30.76 -18.66 12.88
C SER A 9 -30.82 -17.70 14.06
N ASN A 10 -31.30 -18.13 15.23
CA ASN A 10 -31.40 -17.29 16.43
C ASN A 10 -30.01 -16.96 17.03
N PHE A 11 -29.07 -17.88 17.00
CA PHE A 11 -27.73 -17.68 17.55
C PHE A 11 -26.92 -16.70 16.67
N LEU A 12 -27.01 -16.86 15.37
CA LEU A 12 -26.37 -15.93 14.40
C LEU A 12 -26.97 -14.54 14.47
N TRP A 13 -28.28 -14.42 14.66
CA TRP A 13 -28.97 -13.15 14.81
C TRP A 13 -28.57 -12.42 16.12
N GLN A 14 -28.48 -13.14 17.23
CA GLN A 14 -28.03 -12.56 18.51
C GLN A 14 -26.58 -12.06 18.42
N ALA A 15 -25.66 -12.84 17.84
CA ALA A 15 -24.26 -12.45 17.65
C ALA A 15 -24.14 -11.20 16.77
N PHE A 16 -24.90 -11.13 15.67
CA PHE A 16 -24.95 -9.95 14.81
C PHE A 16 -25.49 -8.71 15.53
N LEU A 17 -26.58 -8.86 16.30
CA LEU A 17 -27.18 -7.75 17.05
C LEU A 17 -26.24 -7.23 18.15
N GLU A 18 -25.57 -8.10 18.87
CA GLU A 18 -24.58 -7.73 19.90
C GLU A 18 -23.42 -6.97 19.28
N GLU A 19 -22.90 -7.42 18.13
CA GLU A 19 -21.84 -6.77 17.40
C GLU A 19 -22.25 -5.35 16.93
N LEU A 20 -23.41 -5.22 16.31
CA LEU A 20 -23.96 -3.94 15.86
C LEU A 20 -24.15 -2.97 17.04
N LEU A 21 -24.70 -3.46 18.15
CA LEU A 21 -24.86 -2.64 19.37
C LEU A 21 -23.52 -2.21 19.96
N ARG A 22 -22.50 -3.06 19.92
CA ARG A 22 -21.14 -2.73 20.32
C ARG A 22 -20.57 -1.59 19.48
N GLN A 23 -20.70 -1.65 18.18
CA GLN A 23 -20.24 -0.63 17.24
C GLN A 23 -20.99 0.70 17.46
N LEU A 24 -22.31 0.67 17.55
CA LEU A 24 -23.12 1.87 17.80
C LEU A 24 -22.76 2.55 19.12
N ARG A 25 -22.59 1.78 20.20
CA ARG A 25 -22.14 2.32 21.49
C ARG A 25 -20.73 2.91 21.41
N ALA A 26 -19.84 2.30 20.63
CA ALA A 26 -18.51 2.81 20.40
C ALA A 26 -18.51 4.10 19.58
N ALA A 27 -19.42 4.30 18.65
CA ALA A 27 -19.55 5.54 17.88
C ALA A 27 -20.26 6.66 18.63
N ALA A 28 -21.18 6.35 19.57
CA ALA A 28 -22.09 7.28 20.22
C ALA A 28 -21.40 8.28 21.19
N GLU A 29 -20.48 9.10 20.65
CA GLU A 29 -19.83 10.20 21.38
C GLU A 29 -19.23 11.20 20.35
N PRO A 30 -19.37 12.52 20.56
CA PRO A 30 -19.00 13.52 19.55
C PRO A 30 -17.56 13.42 19.04
N THR A 31 -16.58 13.20 19.93
CA THR A 31 -15.17 13.09 19.49
C THR A 31 -14.95 11.85 18.63
N ARG A 32 -15.63 10.74 18.92
CA ARG A 32 -15.49 9.50 18.17
C ARG A 32 -16.11 9.60 16.77
N LEU A 33 -17.24 10.31 16.63
CA LEU A 33 -17.82 10.62 15.33
C LEU A 33 -16.85 11.47 14.49
N ARG A 34 -16.26 12.53 15.09
CA ARG A 34 -15.23 13.35 14.41
C ARG A 34 -14.02 12.52 13.96
N ILE A 35 -13.57 11.57 14.78
CA ILE A 35 -12.48 10.64 14.41
C ILE A 35 -12.89 9.77 13.21
N ILE A 36 -14.12 9.23 13.19
CA ILE A 36 -14.64 8.44 12.08
C ILE A 36 -14.67 9.29 10.81
N ALA A 37 -15.20 10.52 10.86
CA ALA A 37 -15.21 11.44 9.73
C ALA A 37 -13.80 11.72 9.20
N LEU A 38 -12.85 12.06 10.07
CA LEU A 38 -11.47 12.30 9.68
C LEU A 38 -10.82 11.08 9.03
N CYS A 39 -11.09 9.87 9.54
CA CYS A 39 -10.62 8.62 8.95
C CYS A 39 -11.26 8.29 7.58
N GLY A 40 -12.41 8.87 7.26
CA GLY A 40 -13.01 8.81 5.93
C GLY A 40 -12.24 9.60 4.88
N HIS A 41 -11.46 10.59 5.32
CA HIS A 41 -10.68 11.46 4.43
C HIS A 41 -9.20 11.08 4.34
N ALA A 42 -8.62 10.50 5.42
CA ALA A 42 -7.17 10.21 5.46
C ALA A 42 -6.80 9.11 6.46
N GLU A 43 -5.65 8.47 6.24
CA GLU A 43 -4.99 7.66 7.26
C GLU A 43 -4.19 8.57 8.19
N LEU A 44 -4.52 8.58 9.50
CA LEU A 44 -4.02 9.54 10.46
C LEU A 44 -3.30 8.88 11.65
N SER A 45 -2.23 9.51 12.11
CA SER A 45 -1.54 9.12 13.34
C SER A 45 -2.20 9.70 14.59
N VAL A 46 -1.85 9.17 15.78
CA VAL A 46 -2.30 9.76 17.05
C VAL A 46 -1.91 11.24 17.16
N GLY A 47 -0.72 11.61 16.67
CA GLY A 47 -0.25 13.00 16.66
C GLY A 47 -1.12 13.91 15.79
N ASP A 48 -1.53 13.45 14.62
CA ASP A 48 -2.44 14.18 13.74
C ASP A 48 -3.80 14.43 14.43
N PHE A 49 -4.37 13.40 15.05
CA PHE A 49 -5.63 13.56 15.79
C PHE A 49 -5.50 14.54 16.98
N VAL A 50 -4.38 14.51 17.70
CA VAL A 50 -4.10 15.48 18.77
C VAL A 50 -4.11 16.91 18.22
N ALA A 51 -3.43 17.14 17.10
CA ALA A 51 -3.34 18.44 16.45
C ALA A 51 -4.71 18.91 15.91
N ILE A 52 -5.45 18.04 15.24
CA ILE A 52 -6.76 18.36 14.64
C ILE A 52 -7.81 18.60 15.73
N LEU A 53 -7.95 17.68 16.68
CA LEU A 53 -9.02 17.70 17.67
C LEU A 53 -8.76 18.67 18.82
N GLY A 54 -7.51 19.11 19.03
CA GLY A 54 -7.11 19.95 20.15
C GLY A 54 -7.24 19.27 21.52
N GLN A 55 -7.12 17.93 21.55
CA GLN A 55 -7.28 17.13 22.77
C GLN A 55 -5.96 16.47 23.17
N SER A 56 -5.83 16.10 24.45
CA SER A 56 -4.63 15.42 24.94
C SER A 56 -4.46 14.04 24.35
N GLN A 57 -3.21 13.62 24.14
CA GLN A 57 -2.88 12.31 23.58
C GLN A 57 -3.52 11.12 24.34
N PRO A 58 -3.55 11.08 25.69
CA PRO A 58 -4.21 9.98 26.41
C PRO A 58 -5.72 9.88 26.11
N ARG A 59 -6.40 11.03 25.93
CA ARG A 59 -7.83 11.07 25.61
C ARG A 59 -8.07 10.57 24.19
N VAL A 60 -7.33 11.08 23.22
CA VAL A 60 -7.39 10.64 21.82
C VAL A 60 -7.10 9.13 21.73
N SER A 61 -6.03 8.64 22.36
CA SER A 61 -5.67 7.22 22.35
C SER A 61 -6.78 6.32 22.92
N ARG A 62 -7.50 6.78 23.97
CA ARG A 62 -8.64 6.04 24.52
C ARG A 62 -9.79 5.95 23.51
N HIS A 63 -10.14 7.05 22.83
CA HIS A 63 -11.19 7.05 21.80
C HIS A 63 -10.82 6.13 20.65
N LEU A 64 -9.58 6.24 20.12
CA LEU A 64 -9.08 5.38 19.06
C LEU A 64 -9.13 3.90 19.43
N LYS A 65 -8.70 3.56 20.66
CA LYS A 65 -8.79 2.17 21.14
C LYS A 65 -10.22 1.64 21.13
N LEU A 66 -11.19 2.40 21.63
CA LEU A 66 -12.60 1.98 21.65
C LEU A 66 -13.15 1.74 20.24
N LEU A 67 -12.77 2.58 19.26
CA LEU A 67 -13.20 2.43 17.87
C LEU A 67 -12.54 1.22 17.19
N VAL A 68 -11.26 0.95 17.49
CA VAL A 68 -10.54 -0.24 16.99
C VAL A 68 -11.11 -1.52 17.63
N ASP A 69 -11.32 -1.54 18.94
CA ASP A 69 -11.88 -2.68 19.66
C ASP A 69 -13.31 -3.01 19.18
N ALA A 70 -14.04 -1.99 18.69
CA ALA A 70 -15.38 -2.15 18.11
C ALA A 70 -15.34 -2.52 16.61
N GLY A 71 -14.19 -2.58 15.97
CA GLY A 71 -14.06 -2.89 14.55
C GLY A 71 -14.56 -1.78 13.61
N LEU A 72 -14.59 -0.53 14.06
CA LEU A 72 -14.91 0.63 13.23
C LEU A 72 -13.67 1.22 12.57
N LEU A 73 -12.51 1.08 13.20
CA LEU A 73 -11.21 1.50 12.67
C LEU A 73 -10.22 0.35 12.62
N ILE A 74 -9.31 0.43 11.66
CA ILE A 74 -8.09 -0.39 11.61
C ILE A 74 -6.93 0.44 12.19
N ARG A 75 -6.07 -0.24 12.95
CA ARG A 75 -4.82 0.29 13.44
C ARG A 75 -3.64 -0.38 12.74
N ASN A 76 -2.86 0.39 12.01
CA ASN A 76 -1.59 -0.03 11.42
C ASN A 76 -0.44 0.46 12.29
N LYS A 77 0.35 -0.47 12.86
CA LYS A 77 1.49 -0.10 13.70
C LYS A 77 2.76 -0.02 12.86
N GLU A 78 3.46 1.12 12.93
CA GLU A 78 4.73 1.37 12.25
C GLU A 78 5.80 1.78 13.26
N GLY A 79 6.49 0.79 13.82
CA GLY A 79 7.47 1.02 14.88
C GLY A 79 6.85 1.67 16.11
N SER A 80 7.25 2.92 16.43
CA SER A 80 6.70 3.71 17.53
C SER A 80 5.43 4.49 17.18
N ARG A 81 5.06 4.57 15.90
CA ARG A 81 3.85 5.25 15.42
C ARG A 81 2.74 4.24 15.15
N ALA A 82 1.51 4.71 15.18
CA ALA A 82 0.34 3.95 14.77
C ALA A 82 -0.56 4.86 13.94
N TYR A 83 -1.03 4.34 12.82
CA TYR A 83 -1.95 5.01 11.90
C TYR A 83 -3.32 4.36 11.97
N TYR A 84 -4.36 5.14 11.76
CA TYR A 84 -5.74 4.71 11.88
C TYR A 84 -6.54 5.14 10.65
N ARG A 85 -7.41 4.26 10.18
CA ARG A 85 -8.31 4.49 9.05
C ARG A 85 -9.60 3.71 9.21
N LEU A 86 -10.60 3.99 8.38
CA LEU A 86 -11.83 3.20 8.36
C LEU A 86 -11.55 1.75 7.94
N LEU A 87 -12.37 0.84 8.45
CA LEU A 87 -12.43 -0.53 7.96
C LEU A 87 -13.22 -0.56 6.65
N GLU A 88 -12.63 -1.04 5.53
CA GLU A 88 -13.25 -0.95 4.19
C GLU A 88 -13.78 -2.28 3.64
N SER A 89 -13.43 -3.43 4.22
CA SER A 89 -13.62 -4.71 3.56
C SER A 89 -14.21 -5.84 4.41
N ASP A 90 -15.17 -5.53 5.30
CA ASP A 90 -15.88 -6.59 6.05
C ASP A 90 -17.33 -6.16 6.27
N LYS A 91 -18.21 -7.09 6.65
CA LYS A 91 -19.59 -6.76 7.06
C LYS A 91 -19.65 -5.68 8.13
N ASN A 92 -18.58 -5.54 8.91
CA ASN A 92 -18.39 -4.49 9.93
C ASN A 92 -18.01 -3.13 9.32
N ALA A 93 -17.49 -3.08 8.11
CA ALA A 93 -17.13 -1.86 7.39
C ALA A 93 -18.34 -1.01 7.01
N GLN A 94 -19.48 -1.65 6.78
CA GLN A 94 -20.71 -0.96 6.33
C GLN A 94 -21.15 0.12 7.31
N LEU A 95 -21.08 -0.13 8.63
CA LEU A 95 -21.51 0.85 9.61
C LEU A 95 -20.57 2.08 9.66
N SER A 96 -19.25 1.89 9.60
CA SER A 96 -18.31 3.01 9.59
C SER A 96 -18.48 3.90 8.36
N GLN A 97 -18.73 3.28 7.20
CA GLN A 97 -19.04 3.99 5.97
C GLN A 97 -20.36 4.78 6.10
N VAL A 98 -21.44 4.11 6.51
CA VAL A 98 -22.74 4.78 6.71
C VAL A 98 -22.66 5.92 7.72
N LEU A 99 -21.93 5.73 8.83
CA LEU A 99 -21.71 6.80 9.81
C LEU A 99 -20.96 7.98 9.21
N ASN A 100 -19.96 7.72 8.37
CA ASN A 100 -19.23 8.76 7.66
C ASN A 100 -20.14 9.51 6.67
N ASP A 101 -20.92 8.80 5.89
CA ASP A 101 -21.81 9.37 4.87
C ASP A 101 -22.99 10.17 5.46
N LEU A 102 -23.37 9.86 6.71
CA LEU A 102 -24.43 10.59 7.44
C LEU A 102 -23.94 11.90 8.09
N MET A 103 -22.62 12.15 8.12
CA MET A 103 -22.10 13.37 8.71
C MET A 103 -22.26 14.55 7.75
N ASP A 104 -22.79 15.64 8.27
CA ASP A 104 -22.92 16.89 7.52
C ASP A 104 -21.57 17.61 7.47
N GLU A 105 -20.92 17.58 6.32
CA GLU A 105 -19.63 18.27 6.10
C GLU A 105 -19.73 19.79 6.27
N SER A 106 -20.93 20.34 6.31
CA SER A 106 -21.17 21.77 6.59
C SER A 106 -21.21 22.10 8.10
N ASP A 107 -21.17 21.07 8.98
CA ASP A 107 -21.09 21.29 10.43
C ASP A 107 -19.83 22.09 10.77
N PRO A 108 -19.95 23.22 11.51
CA PRO A 108 -18.82 24.11 11.79
C PRO A 108 -17.64 23.43 12.49
N VAL A 109 -17.89 22.38 13.30
CA VAL A 109 -16.85 21.63 13.98
C VAL A 109 -16.09 20.74 12.98
N LEU A 110 -16.81 20.07 12.07
CA LEU A 110 -16.19 19.26 11.02
C LEU A 110 -15.44 20.14 10.01
N VAL A 111 -16.00 21.28 9.61
CA VAL A 111 -15.31 22.27 8.76
C VAL A 111 -13.98 22.68 9.35
N LEU A 112 -13.93 22.96 10.67
CA LEU A 112 -12.69 23.32 11.35
C LEU A 112 -11.69 22.14 11.38
N ASP A 113 -12.18 20.94 11.63
CA ASP A 113 -11.34 19.72 11.64
C ASP A 113 -10.76 19.44 10.25
N LEU A 114 -11.56 19.53 9.20
CA LEU A 114 -11.11 19.35 7.82
C LEU A 114 -10.11 20.45 7.40
N SER A 115 -10.32 21.70 7.86
CA SER A 115 -9.34 22.78 7.64
C SER A 115 -7.98 22.46 8.27
N ARG A 116 -7.97 21.97 9.52
CA ARG A 116 -6.74 21.54 10.21
C ARG A 116 -6.08 20.32 9.53
N LEU A 117 -6.88 19.37 9.05
CA LEU A 117 -6.40 18.27 8.22
C LEU A 117 -5.73 18.78 6.95
N GLY A 118 -6.31 19.80 6.29
CA GLY A 118 -5.72 20.47 5.12
C GLY A 118 -4.33 21.06 5.42
N ILE A 119 -4.13 21.66 6.60
CA ILE A 119 -2.82 22.17 7.02
C ILE A 119 -1.80 21.02 7.14
N ILE A 120 -2.17 19.92 7.81
CA ILE A 120 -1.29 18.74 7.96
C ILE A 120 -0.92 18.16 6.60
N ARG A 121 -1.90 18.06 5.67
CA ARG A 121 -1.64 17.61 4.30
C ARG A 121 -0.66 18.52 3.57
N SER A 122 -0.82 19.83 3.71
CA SER A 122 0.09 20.81 3.09
C SER A 122 1.52 20.76 3.67
N GLU A 123 1.66 20.48 4.97
CA GLU A 123 2.97 20.29 5.61
C GLU A 123 3.63 18.99 5.13
N ARG A 124 2.86 17.90 4.99
CA ARG A 124 3.36 16.63 4.43
C ARG A 124 3.77 16.79 2.97
N ALA A 125 2.98 17.52 2.15
CA ALA A 125 3.30 17.79 0.76
C ALA A 125 4.61 18.58 0.63
N ARG A 126 4.80 19.64 1.43
CA ARG A 126 6.06 20.39 1.46
C ARG A 126 7.26 19.56 1.91
N PHE A 127 7.05 18.65 2.87
CA PHE A 127 8.11 17.70 3.25
C PHE A 127 8.46 16.77 2.09
N ALA A 128 7.45 16.28 1.36
CA ALA A 128 7.65 15.46 0.18
C ALA A 128 8.44 16.22 -0.90
N ASP A 129 8.03 17.46 -1.22
CA ASP A 129 8.69 18.28 -2.23
C ASP A 129 10.16 18.55 -1.85
N ASN A 130 10.44 18.95 -0.60
CA ASN A 130 11.81 19.17 -0.12
C ASN A 130 12.66 17.89 -0.17
N TYR A 131 12.08 16.75 0.18
CA TYR A 131 12.77 15.47 0.09
C TYR A 131 13.09 15.09 -1.36
N PHE A 132 12.14 15.34 -2.28
CA PHE A 132 12.39 15.17 -3.71
C PHE A 132 13.50 16.08 -4.22
N ASP A 133 13.52 17.34 -3.81
CA ASP A 133 14.58 18.28 -4.22
C ASP A 133 15.97 17.83 -3.74
N GLU A 134 16.07 17.26 -2.54
CA GLU A 134 17.32 16.71 -1.99
C GLU A 134 17.81 15.48 -2.76
N PHE A 135 16.88 14.59 -3.19
CA PHE A 135 17.18 13.38 -3.95
C PHE A 135 16.91 13.51 -5.46
N ALA A 136 16.39 14.65 -5.93
CA ALA A 136 16.08 14.91 -7.34
C ALA A 136 17.31 14.76 -8.25
N GLY A 137 18.50 15.02 -7.72
CA GLY A 137 19.77 14.87 -8.47
C GLY A 137 19.99 13.43 -8.96
N GLU A 138 19.80 12.44 -8.09
CA GLU A 138 19.92 11.01 -8.44
C GLU A 138 18.83 10.57 -9.41
N GLN A 139 17.57 10.80 -9.05
CA GLN A 139 16.44 10.34 -9.84
C GLN A 139 16.37 11.03 -11.20
N SER A 140 16.69 12.34 -11.27
CA SER A 140 16.78 13.07 -12.52
C SER A 140 17.92 12.58 -13.40
N ARG A 141 19.09 12.28 -12.85
CA ARG A 141 20.22 11.72 -13.61
C ARG A 141 19.92 10.32 -14.11
N LEU A 142 19.37 9.44 -13.26
CA LEU A 142 18.99 8.09 -13.66
C LEU A 142 17.88 8.12 -14.70
N SER A 143 16.87 8.99 -14.58
CA SER A 143 15.80 9.11 -15.58
C SER A 143 16.29 9.65 -16.94
N GLN A 144 17.30 10.52 -16.96
CA GLN A 144 17.89 11.01 -18.21
C GLN A 144 18.68 9.94 -18.97
N ILE A 145 19.36 9.03 -18.24
CA ILE A 145 20.20 7.99 -18.84
C ILE A 145 19.51 6.64 -18.99
N SER A 146 18.35 6.45 -18.37
CA SER A 146 17.54 5.24 -18.45
C SER A 146 16.46 5.34 -19.54
N ALA A 147 15.71 4.27 -19.71
CA ALA A 147 14.60 4.21 -20.65
C ALA A 147 13.42 5.10 -20.24
N ASP A 148 12.59 5.44 -21.21
CA ASP A 148 11.35 6.18 -21.03
C ASP A 148 10.40 5.43 -20.08
N GLU A 149 10.18 6.01 -18.92
CA GLU A 149 9.30 5.48 -17.89
C GLU A 149 7.84 5.36 -18.34
N GLU A 150 7.42 6.18 -19.31
CA GLU A 150 6.07 6.15 -19.86
C GLU A 150 5.81 4.84 -20.62
N LEU A 151 6.76 4.34 -21.39
CA LEU A 151 6.65 3.05 -22.09
C LEU A 151 6.50 1.88 -21.12
N ILE A 152 7.25 1.90 -20.00
CA ILE A 152 7.15 0.89 -18.97
C ILE A 152 5.76 0.96 -18.29
N SER A 153 5.30 2.17 -17.98
CA SER A 153 3.98 2.41 -17.39
C SER A 153 2.86 1.92 -18.28
N GLN A 154 2.93 2.17 -19.59
CA GLN A 154 1.95 1.70 -20.58
C GLN A 154 1.89 0.18 -20.65
N LEU A 155 3.04 -0.51 -20.61
CA LEU A 155 3.09 -1.97 -20.58
C LEU A 155 2.37 -2.55 -19.35
N LEU A 156 2.64 -1.99 -18.17
CA LEU A 156 2.01 -2.44 -16.93
C LEU A 156 0.50 -2.16 -16.92
N LEU A 157 0.09 -0.97 -17.36
CA LEU A 157 -1.33 -0.60 -17.46
C LEU A 157 -2.10 -1.49 -18.45
N GLN A 158 -1.52 -1.77 -19.62
CA GLN A 158 -2.13 -2.64 -20.60
C GLN A 158 -2.40 -4.04 -20.03
N TYR A 159 -1.46 -4.57 -19.26
CA TYR A 159 -1.62 -5.87 -18.61
C TYR A 159 -2.75 -5.84 -17.58
N VAL A 160 -2.72 -4.87 -16.65
CA VAL A 160 -3.70 -4.75 -15.54
C VAL A 160 -5.13 -4.56 -16.07
N GLN A 161 -5.32 -3.93 -17.23
CA GLN A 161 -6.63 -3.76 -17.85
C GLN A 161 -7.23 -5.06 -18.42
N GLN A 162 -6.40 -6.06 -18.71
CA GLN A 162 -6.81 -7.32 -19.34
C GLN A 162 -7.15 -8.41 -18.31
N GLU A 163 -6.75 -8.24 -17.05
CA GLU A 163 -6.81 -9.29 -16.03
C GLU A 163 -7.60 -8.84 -14.80
N ASN A 164 -8.30 -9.78 -14.17
CA ASN A 164 -8.96 -9.56 -12.88
C ASN A 164 -7.99 -9.84 -11.73
N ILE A 165 -7.22 -8.83 -11.34
CA ILE A 165 -6.07 -8.98 -10.43
C ILE A 165 -6.48 -9.11 -8.95
N GLY A 166 -7.58 -8.48 -8.54
CA GLY A 166 -7.98 -8.41 -7.12
C GLY A 166 -7.05 -7.54 -6.27
N GLU A 167 -6.11 -8.15 -5.52
CA GLU A 167 -5.18 -7.40 -4.66
C GLU A 167 -3.77 -7.30 -5.26
N LEU A 168 -3.19 -6.07 -5.24
CA LEU A 168 -1.80 -5.77 -5.59
C LEU A 168 -0.94 -5.61 -4.34
N LEU A 169 0.28 -6.13 -4.38
CA LEU A 169 1.37 -5.78 -3.47
C LEU A 169 2.51 -5.12 -4.25
N ASP A 170 2.91 -3.91 -3.84
CA ASP A 170 4.10 -3.21 -4.35
C ASP A 170 5.22 -3.28 -3.31
N VAL A 171 6.28 -4.04 -3.60
CA VAL A 171 7.41 -4.27 -2.70
C VAL A 171 8.50 -3.24 -2.97
N GLY A 172 8.86 -2.47 -1.94
CA GLY A 172 9.73 -1.30 -2.10
C GLY A 172 8.99 -0.16 -2.79
N THR A 173 7.79 0.17 -2.28
CA THR A 173 6.88 1.12 -2.93
C THR A 173 7.44 2.55 -3.03
N GLY A 174 8.46 2.89 -2.22
CA GLY A 174 9.05 4.21 -2.19
C GLY A 174 7.99 5.30 -2.00
N ASN A 175 7.92 6.23 -2.94
CA ASN A 175 6.95 7.33 -2.96
C ASN A 175 5.53 6.93 -3.42
N GLY A 176 5.27 5.64 -3.62
CA GLY A 176 3.97 5.11 -4.03
C GLY A 176 3.71 5.13 -5.54
N ARG A 177 4.74 5.27 -6.37
CA ARG A 177 4.60 5.41 -7.83
C ARG A 177 3.79 4.31 -8.50
N MET A 178 4.05 3.03 -8.16
CA MET A 178 3.30 1.90 -8.74
C MET A 178 1.83 1.90 -8.27
N LEU A 179 1.59 2.30 -7.03
CA LEU A 179 0.23 2.44 -6.51
C LEU A 179 -0.53 3.58 -7.20
N LEU A 180 0.13 4.72 -7.47
CA LEU A 180 -0.46 5.82 -8.25
C LEU A 180 -0.80 5.40 -9.66
N LEU A 181 0.09 4.64 -10.30
CA LEU A 181 -0.08 4.16 -11.67
C LEU A 181 -1.24 3.16 -11.79
N LEU A 182 -1.29 2.17 -10.89
CA LEU A 182 -2.14 1.00 -11.03
C LEU A 182 -3.40 1.04 -10.13
N GLY A 183 -3.38 1.83 -9.07
CA GLY A 183 -4.39 1.79 -8.00
C GLY A 183 -5.81 2.00 -8.45
N SER A 184 -6.06 2.91 -9.42
CA SER A 184 -7.40 3.15 -9.95
C SER A 184 -7.99 1.97 -10.76
N LYS A 185 -7.17 0.97 -11.10
CA LYS A 185 -7.54 -0.20 -11.91
C LYS A 185 -7.64 -1.49 -11.09
N ILE A 186 -7.36 -1.44 -9.80
CA ILE A 186 -7.24 -2.60 -8.92
C ILE A 186 -8.18 -2.42 -7.74
N GLU A 187 -8.78 -3.50 -7.28
CA GLU A 187 -9.72 -3.48 -6.15
C GLU A 187 -9.05 -2.98 -4.87
N LYS A 188 -7.83 -3.47 -4.60
CA LYS A 188 -7.06 -3.10 -3.42
C LYS A 188 -5.56 -3.19 -3.67
N ALA A 189 -4.82 -2.19 -3.24
CA ALA A 189 -3.37 -2.15 -3.38
C ALA A 189 -2.67 -1.85 -2.06
N ILE A 190 -1.57 -2.54 -1.80
CA ILE A 190 -0.73 -2.34 -0.62
C ILE A 190 0.71 -2.14 -1.08
N GLY A 191 1.32 -1.02 -0.68
CA GLY A 191 2.75 -0.79 -0.82
C GLY A 191 3.47 -1.04 0.49
N ILE A 192 4.65 -1.64 0.43
CA ILE A 192 5.55 -1.73 1.58
C ILE A 192 6.89 -1.08 1.28
N ASP A 193 7.46 -0.45 2.29
CA ASP A 193 8.81 0.09 2.27
C ASP A 193 9.41 0.05 3.68
N ASN A 194 10.72 0.10 3.82
CA ASN A 194 11.39 0.19 5.11
C ASN A 194 11.68 1.65 5.53
N SER A 195 11.57 2.62 4.61
CA SER A 195 11.74 4.05 4.87
C SER A 195 10.41 4.69 5.30
N ARG A 196 10.41 5.28 6.49
CA ARG A 196 9.25 6.02 7.00
C ARG A 196 9.03 7.33 6.25
N GLU A 197 10.10 7.91 5.78
CA GLU A 197 10.11 9.14 4.99
C GLU A 197 9.42 8.89 3.65
N MET A 198 9.81 7.84 2.94
CA MET A 198 9.18 7.42 1.68
C MET A 198 7.69 7.09 1.87
N LEU A 199 7.35 6.36 2.92
CA LEU A 199 5.93 6.05 3.21
C LEU A 199 5.11 7.30 3.56
N ALA A 200 5.70 8.31 4.20
CA ALA A 200 5.00 9.58 4.44
C ALA A 200 4.71 10.32 3.14
N ILE A 201 5.65 10.31 2.20
CA ILE A 201 5.49 10.85 0.84
C ILE A 201 4.43 10.07 0.08
N ALA A 202 4.53 8.74 0.07
CA ALA A 202 3.56 7.88 -0.61
C ALA A 202 2.12 8.13 -0.12
N ARG A 203 1.90 8.26 1.19
CA ARG A 203 0.57 8.62 1.74
C ARG A 203 0.07 9.94 1.20
N THR A 204 0.91 10.96 1.20
CA THR A 204 0.55 12.28 0.66
C THR A 204 0.15 12.19 -0.80
N ASN A 205 0.92 11.47 -1.62
CA ASN A 205 0.65 11.29 -3.03
C ASN A 205 -0.66 10.53 -3.27
N LEU A 206 -0.92 9.45 -2.53
CA LEU A 206 -2.16 8.67 -2.63
C LEU A 206 -3.38 9.48 -2.17
N GLU A 207 -3.25 10.29 -1.12
CA GLU A 207 -4.29 11.21 -0.66
C GLU A 207 -4.61 12.28 -1.71
N GLN A 208 -3.60 12.87 -2.36
CA GLN A 208 -3.78 13.85 -3.44
C GLN A 208 -4.46 13.25 -4.68
N ALA A 209 -4.18 11.97 -4.96
CA ALA A 209 -4.78 11.23 -6.08
C ALA A 209 -6.15 10.62 -5.73
N ASP A 210 -6.69 10.83 -4.52
CA ASP A 210 -7.94 10.24 -3.99
C ASP A 210 -8.01 8.71 -4.13
N LEU A 211 -6.86 8.02 -3.98
CA LEU A 211 -6.75 6.56 -4.07
C LEU A 211 -7.01 5.90 -2.71
N LYS A 212 -8.27 5.84 -2.28
CA LYS A 212 -8.70 5.29 -0.98
C LYS A 212 -8.45 3.79 -0.84
N ASN A 213 -8.48 3.05 -1.95
CA ASN A 213 -8.21 1.61 -2.02
C ASN A 213 -6.71 1.26 -1.93
N CYS A 214 -5.83 2.26 -1.93
CA CYS A 214 -4.38 2.09 -1.81
C CYS A 214 -3.90 2.38 -0.39
N GLN A 215 -2.96 1.58 0.10
CA GLN A 215 -2.37 1.71 1.43
C GLN A 215 -0.88 1.51 1.38
N VAL A 216 -0.16 2.16 2.29
CA VAL A 216 1.27 1.91 2.46
C VAL A 216 1.58 1.52 3.91
N ARG A 217 2.56 0.63 4.10
CA ARG A 217 2.96 0.11 5.40
C ARG A 217 4.47 -0.06 5.47
N ILE A 218 5.03 0.13 6.67
CA ILE A 218 6.40 -0.28 6.91
C ILE A 218 6.51 -1.81 6.84
N GLY A 219 7.51 -2.30 6.13
CA GLY A 219 7.76 -3.73 5.98
C GLY A 219 9.18 -4.03 5.57
N ASP A 220 9.58 -5.27 5.81
CA ASP A 220 10.85 -5.82 5.37
C ASP A 220 10.61 -6.66 4.11
N MET A 221 11.32 -6.35 3.02
CA MET A 221 11.22 -7.08 1.76
C MET A 221 11.64 -8.54 1.87
N TYR A 222 12.45 -8.90 2.88
CA TYR A 222 12.89 -10.28 3.14
C TYR A 222 11.91 -11.07 4.01
N ARG A 223 10.92 -10.38 4.63
CA ARG A 223 9.90 -10.99 5.49
C ARG A 223 8.60 -10.21 5.41
N LEU A 224 7.83 -10.49 4.37
CA LEU A 224 6.56 -9.82 4.11
C LEU A 224 5.50 -10.17 5.17
N PRO A 225 4.83 -9.19 5.80
CA PRO A 225 3.88 -9.44 6.89
C PRO A 225 2.51 -9.88 6.37
N PHE A 226 2.51 -10.80 5.40
CA PHE A 226 1.31 -11.29 4.74
C PHE A 226 1.27 -12.82 4.71
N ALA A 227 0.05 -13.37 4.69
CA ALA A 227 -0.19 -14.80 4.48
C ALA A 227 0.27 -15.23 3.08
N GLU A 228 0.56 -16.51 2.93
CA GLU A 228 0.83 -17.13 1.63
C GLU A 228 -0.37 -16.99 0.69
N ASN A 229 -0.11 -16.95 -0.62
CA ASN A 229 -1.13 -17.01 -1.67
C ASN A 229 -2.23 -15.92 -1.53
N ARG A 230 -1.83 -14.70 -1.22
CA ARG A 230 -2.76 -13.59 -1.00
C ARG A 230 -2.96 -12.69 -2.22
N PHE A 231 -1.88 -12.30 -2.89
CA PHE A 231 -1.91 -11.26 -3.91
C PHE A 231 -2.03 -11.85 -5.32
N GLY A 232 -2.87 -11.24 -6.16
CA GLY A 232 -2.97 -11.60 -7.57
C GLY A 232 -1.87 -10.97 -8.41
N LEU A 233 -1.34 -9.82 -7.97
CA LEU A 233 -0.23 -9.12 -8.61
C LEU A 233 0.78 -8.67 -7.57
N ILE A 234 2.05 -8.84 -7.89
CA ILE A 234 3.16 -8.25 -7.14
C ILE A 234 4.03 -7.44 -8.09
N THR A 235 4.37 -6.22 -7.68
CA THR A 235 5.36 -5.37 -8.35
C THR A 235 6.60 -5.20 -7.49
N ILE A 236 7.77 -5.28 -8.12
CA ILE A 236 9.08 -4.97 -7.53
C ILE A 236 9.75 -4.01 -8.51
N ASN A 237 9.72 -2.72 -8.22
CA ASN A 237 10.23 -1.70 -9.13
C ASN A 237 11.47 -1.01 -8.58
N SER A 238 12.58 -1.12 -9.28
CA SER A 238 13.84 -0.45 -8.96
C SER A 238 14.36 -0.74 -7.53
N LEU A 239 14.09 -1.94 -7.03
CA LEU A 239 14.40 -2.34 -5.65
C LEU A 239 15.53 -3.35 -5.57
N LEU A 240 15.56 -4.34 -6.47
CA LEU A 240 16.47 -5.48 -6.33
C LEU A 240 17.95 -5.07 -6.38
N ARG A 241 18.27 -3.98 -7.10
CA ARG A 241 19.64 -3.43 -7.16
C ARG A 241 20.19 -3.01 -5.78
N TYR A 242 19.34 -2.72 -4.81
CA TYR A 242 19.71 -2.37 -3.43
C TYR A 242 19.70 -3.56 -2.47
N ALA A 243 19.11 -4.69 -2.89
CA ALA A 243 18.95 -5.86 -2.05
C ALA A 243 20.32 -6.53 -1.78
N GLU A 244 20.56 -6.94 -0.54
CA GLU A 244 21.75 -7.75 -0.21
C GLU A 244 21.65 -9.14 -0.85
N LYS A 245 20.44 -9.71 -0.81
CA LYS A 245 20.10 -11.04 -1.35
C LYS A 245 18.82 -10.96 -2.20
N PRO A 246 18.90 -10.60 -3.48
CA PRO A 246 17.72 -10.47 -4.35
C PRO A 246 16.87 -11.74 -4.43
N LYS A 247 17.52 -12.92 -4.41
CA LYS A 247 16.83 -14.21 -4.43
C LYS A 247 15.88 -14.39 -3.24
N ASP A 248 16.27 -13.95 -2.03
CA ASP A 248 15.43 -14.06 -0.83
C ASP A 248 14.21 -13.14 -0.94
N VAL A 249 14.37 -11.97 -1.55
CA VAL A 249 13.24 -11.04 -1.85
C VAL A 249 12.26 -11.68 -2.81
N LEU A 250 12.75 -12.29 -3.90
CA LEU A 250 11.93 -12.97 -4.90
C LEU A 250 11.22 -14.20 -4.31
N THR A 251 11.89 -14.97 -3.46
CA THR A 251 11.30 -16.11 -2.74
C THR A 251 10.12 -15.66 -1.87
N GLU A 252 10.31 -14.59 -1.12
CA GLU A 252 9.27 -14.06 -0.23
C GLU A 252 8.10 -13.45 -1.01
N ALA A 253 8.37 -12.75 -2.12
CA ALA A 253 7.35 -12.27 -3.04
C ALA A 253 6.54 -13.44 -3.62
N THR A 254 7.22 -14.51 -4.08
CA THR A 254 6.58 -15.72 -4.60
C THR A 254 5.70 -16.41 -3.55
N ARG A 255 6.13 -16.42 -2.28
CA ARG A 255 5.34 -17.02 -1.18
C ARG A 255 3.98 -16.36 -1.06
N VAL A 256 3.91 -15.02 -1.08
CA VAL A 256 2.67 -14.27 -0.89
C VAL A 256 1.84 -14.09 -2.17
N LEU A 257 2.40 -14.42 -3.33
CA LEU A 257 1.71 -14.43 -4.62
C LEU A 257 0.78 -15.64 -4.71
N LYS A 258 -0.44 -15.47 -5.23
CA LYS A 258 -1.40 -16.56 -5.49
C LYS A 258 -0.91 -17.49 -6.59
N PRO A 259 -1.29 -18.78 -6.60
CA PRO A 259 -1.19 -19.60 -7.81
C PRO A 259 -1.87 -18.90 -8.99
N GLY A 260 -1.26 -18.91 -10.17
CA GLY A 260 -1.71 -18.14 -11.33
C GLY A 260 -1.48 -16.63 -11.24
N GLY A 261 -1.05 -16.12 -10.10
CA GLY A 261 -0.75 -14.68 -9.91
C GLY A 261 0.51 -14.24 -10.64
N ILE A 262 0.63 -12.94 -10.87
CA ILE A 262 1.69 -12.35 -11.68
C ILE A 262 2.69 -11.57 -10.82
N LEU A 263 3.97 -11.75 -11.13
CA LEU A 263 5.09 -11.00 -10.61
C LEU A 263 5.68 -10.12 -11.72
N PHE A 264 5.63 -8.79 -11.53
CA PHE A 264 6.38 -7.84 -12.35
C PHE A 264 7.63 -7.38 -11.60
N ILE A 265 8.78 -7.53 -12.27
CA ILE A 265 10.06 -7.02 -11.80
C ILE A 265 10.53 -5.99 -12.83
N VAL A 266 10.83 -4.78 -12.36
CA VAL A 266 11.38 -3.69 -13.18
C VAL A 266 12.72 -3.28 -12.57
N ASP A 267 13.81 -3.51 -13.26
CA ASP A 267 15.15 -3.10 -12.81
C ASP A 267 16.08 -2.91 -14.01
N PHE A 268 17.32 -2.52 -13.80
CA PHE A 268 18.29 -2.39 -14.87
C PHE A 268 18.73 -3.76 -15.40
N SER A 269 18.94 -3.84 -16.72
CA SER A 269 19.78 -4.90 -17.30
C SER A 269 21.20 -4.73 -16.79
N ASP A 270 22.00 -5.82 -16.78
CA ASP A 270 23.41 -5.77 -16.40
C ASP A 270 24.18 -4.70 -17.16
N HIS A 271 25.01 -3.96 -16.43
CA HIS A 271 25.79 -2.84 -16.97
C HIS A 271 27.12 -2.66 -16.20
N GLY A 272 28.03 -1.88 -16.78
CA GLY A 272 29.37 -1.67 -16.22
C GLY A 272 29.59 -0.37 -15.46
N LEU A 273 28.53 0.40 -15.14
CA LEU A 273 28.63 1.70 -14.47
C LEU A 273 28.90 1.53 -12.96
N THR A 274 30.16 1.34 -12.59
CA THR A 274 30.57 1.07 -11.21
C THR A 274 30.37 2.27 -10.28
N GLU A 275 30.33 3.49 -10.82
CA GLU A 275 30.04 4.72 -10.08
C GLU A 275 28.68 4.69 -9.37
N LEU A 276 27.69 3.94 -9.89
CA LEU A 276 26.39 3.82 -9.25
C LEU A 276 26.45 3.07 -7.91
N ARG A 277 27.51 2.29 -7.65
CA ARG A 277 27.73 1.69 -6.33
C ARG A 277 28.14 2.73 -5.30
N ASP A 278 29.05 3.60 -5.68
CA ASP A 278 29.67 4.55 -4.76
C ASP A 278 28.76 5.79 -4.54
N GLU A 279 28.11 6.25 -5.61
CA GLU A 279 27.27 7.45 -5.56
C GLU A 279 25.84 7.17 -5.06
N TYR A 280 25.26 5.99 -5.42
CA TYR A 280 23.83 5.70 -5.18
C TYR A 280 23.58 4.40 -4.39
N GLY A 281 24.63 3.76 -3.89
CA GLY A 281 24.51 2.57 -3.04
C GLY A 281 23.95 1.33 -3.75
N HIS A 282 24.08 1.24 -5.08
CA HIS A 282 23.70 0.06 -5.83
C HIS A 282 24.59 -1.11 -5.42
N ARG A 283 24.03 -2.17 -4.89
CA ARG A 283 24.74 -3.43 -4.59
C ARG A 283 24.93 -4.26 -5.85
N TRP A 284 23.94 -4.19 -6.77
CA TRP A 284 23.93 -4.88 -8.05
C TRP A 284 23.94 -3.87 -9.19
N LEU A 285 24.75 -4.13 -10.22
CA LEU A 285 24.82 -3.31 -11.42
C LEU A 285 23.87 -3.87 -12.50
N GLY A 286 22.60 -3.99 -12.14
CA GLY A 286 21.58 -4.61 -12.97
C GLY A 286 21.62 -6.15 -12.91
N PHE A 287 20.77 -6.77 -13.72
CA PHE A 287 20.58 -8.22 -13.77
C PHE A 287 20.51 -8.70 -15.21
N SER A 288 21.29 -9.72 -15.54
CA SER A 288 21.15 -10.43 -16.81
C SER A 288 19.89 -11.32 -16.81
N LYS A 289 19.47 -11.75 -17.98
CA LYS A 289 18.35 -12.68 -18.11
C LYS A 289 18.61 -14.00 -17.38
N ASP A 290 19.83 -14.52 -17.50
CA ASP A 290 20.19 -15.82 -16.92
C ASP A 290 20.25 -15.73 -15.39
N GLU A 291 20.83 -14.66 -14.82
CA GLU A 291 20.82 -14.41 -13.38
C GLU A 291 19.39 -14.31 -12.83
N MET A 292 18.49 -13.62 -13.54
CA MET A 292 17.10 -13.51 -13.09
C MET A 292 16.39 -14.87 -13.14
N LEU A 293 16.62 -15.69 -14.16
CA LEU A 293 16.09 -17.05 -14.24
C LEU A 293 16.62 -17.96 -13.13
N ASP A 294 17.92 -17.84 -12.79
CA ASP A 294 18.54 -18.61 -11.71
C ASP A 294 18.04 -18.19 -10.30
N MET A 295 17.65 -16.94 -10.15
CA MET A 295 17.08 -16.44 -8.90
C MET A 295 15.60 -16.80 -8.71
N LEU A 296 14.84 -16.87 -9.80
CA LEU A 296 13.46 -17.33 -9.82
C LEU A 296 13.46 -18.86 -9.94
N ASP A 297 12.85 -19.53 -8.96
CA ASP A 297 12.69 -20.97 -9.01
C ASP A 297 11.69 -21.32 -10.12
N GLY A 298 12.18 -21.95 -11.21
CA GLY A 298 11.38 -22.30 -12.38
C GLY A 298 10.21 -23.26 -12.09
N ASP A 299 10.28 -24.03 -10.99
CA ASP A 299 9.19 -24.89 -10.54
C ASP A 299 8.04 -24.07 -9.88
N THR A 300 8.33 -22.86 -9.44
CA THR A 300 7.37 -21.98 -8.77
C THR A 300 6.95 -20.78 -9.60
N ILE A 301 7.87 -20.18 -10.38
CA ILE A 301 7.59 -19.00 -11.25
C ILE A 301 8.04 -19.31 -12.69
N THR A 302 7.13 -19.23 -13.63
CA THR A 302 7.46 -19.28 -15.06
C THR A 302 7.58 -17.86 -15.60
N ILE A 303 8.73 -17.50 -16.20
CA ILE A 303 8.89 -16.23 -16.91
C ILE A 303 8.14 -16.29 -18.23
N GLU A 304 7.10 -15.48 -18.38
CA GLU A 304 6.29 -15.40 -19.60
C GLU A 304 6.88 -14.45 -20.63
N SER A 305 7.44 -13.32 -20.18
CA SER A 305 8.05 -12.34 -21.07
C SER A 305 9.15 -11.56 -20.38
N THR A 306 10.09 -11.08 -21.20
CA THR A 306 11.16 -10.16 -20.80
C THR A 306 11.21 -9.05 -21.84
N ASN A 307 10.98 -7.80 -21.42
CA ASN A 307 10.99 -6.64 -22.28
C ASN A 307 12.16 -5.74 -21.92
N PHE A 308 12.92 -5.31 -22.93
CA PHE A 308 14.07 -4.42 -22.77
C PHE A 308 13.74 -3.04 -23.30
N PHE A 309 13.85 -2.04 -22.46
CA PHE A 309 13.66 -0.63 -22.80
C PHE A 309 15.00 0.07 -22.77
N LYS A 310 15.53 0.38 -23.94
CA LYS A 310 16.86 0.98 -24.10
C LYS A 310 16.78 2.48 -23.87
N GLY A 311 17.50 2.98 -22.85
CA GLY A 311 17.78 4.40 -22.66
C GLY A 311 19.07 4.83 -23.34
N GLU A 312 19.54 6.06 -23.06
CA GLU A 312 20.78 6.58 -23.62
C GLU A 312 22.00 5.79 -23.14
N VAL A 313 22.03 5.39 -21.88
CA VAL A 313 23.15 4.72 -21.23
C VAL A 313 22.71 3.40 -20.57
N LEU A 314 21.58 3.41 -19.86
CA LEU A 314 21.04 2.25 -19.15
C LEU A 314 19.84 1.65 -19.85
N THR A 315 19.77 0.33 -19.86
CA THR A 315 18.61 -0.41 -20.34
C THR A 315 17.79 -0.86 -19.13
N VAL A 316 16.51 -0.52 -19.11
CA VAL A 316 15.55 -1.05 -18.12
C VAL A 316 14.98 -2.35 -18.64
N CYS A 317 14.92 -3.34 -17.80
CA CYS A 317 14.33 -4.64 -18.10
C CYS A 317 13.06 -4.84 -17.27
N VAL A 318 12.00 -5.32 -17.93
CA VAL A 318 10.74 -5.72 -17.30
C VAL A 318 10.57 -7.21 -17.47
N TRP A 319 10.64 -7.95 -16.37
CA TRP A 319 10.36 -9.37 -16.33
C TRP A 319 8.93 -9.58 -15.83
N LYS A 320 8.16 -10.36 -16.57
CA LYS A 320 6.83 -10.83 -16.18
C LYS A 320 6.89 -12.32 -15.93
N GLY A 321 6.63 -12.71 -14.69
CA GLY A 321 6.54 -14.10 -14.30
C GLY A 321 5.16 -14.45 -13.77
N GLN A 322 4.71 -15.70 -13.98
CA GLN A 322 3.47 -16.23 -13.45
C GLN A 322 3.78 -17.35 -12.46
N LYS A 323 3.12 -17.32 -11.29
CA LYS A 323 3.22 -18.43 -10.34
C LYS A 323 2.48 -19.64 -10.86
N VAL A 324 3.18 -20.78 -10.86
CA VAL A 324 2.65 -22.06 -11.34
C VAL A 324 1.39 -22.42 -10.53
N GLU A 325 0.33 -22.83 -11.20
CA GLU A 325 -0.85 -23.38 -10.55
C GLU A 325 -0.50 -24.78 -10.01
N ASN A 326 -0.61 -24.95 -8.70
CA ASN A 326 -0.51 -26.29 -8.13
C ASN A 326 -1.74 -27.08 -8.59
N GLY A 327 -1.54 -28.10 -9.41
CA GLY A 327 -2.56 -29.01 -9.92
C GLY A 327 -3.23 -29.84 -8.83
#